data_317e0f72f3787cf0498673b1232faea9
#
_entry.id   317e0f72f3787cf0498673b1232faea9
#
_cell.length_a   1.000
_cell.length_b   1.000
_cell.length_c   1.000
_cell.angle_alpha   90.00
_cell.angle_beta   90.00
_cell.angle_gamma   90.00
#
_symmetry.space_group_name_H-M   'P 1'
#
loop_
_entity.id
_entity.type
_entity.pdbx_description
1 polymer ?
#
loop_
_entity_poly.entity_id
_entity_poly.type
_entity_poly.pdbx_seq_one_letter_code
_entity_poly.pdbx_strand_id
1 'polypeptide(L)'
;MPFLFPFIVPFYFFTTTMDVDSGISRKLPPMPEENVEIPEIHKKNIFVVLINKNNKILAGIGSPTNIIEINGDGSISSLKDDVKTFITNNGRNPNSSDSPDKAVVSLQNQEGTSYKTYIQVQNELTKAYNELRNEKSNVDYGKDFNRLNNEEQKKIKDFYPMKVSEAETKAN
;
A
#
# COMPACT_ATOMS: atom_id res chain seq x y z
N MET A 1 28.39 3.89 72.18
CA MET A 1 28.15 4.94 71.22
C MET A 1 27.62 4.27 69.95
N PRO A 2 26.33 4.35 69.72
CA PRO A 2 25.86 3.85 68.45
C PRO A 2 26.32 4.82 67.36
N PHE A 3 27.18 4.33 66.52
CA PHE A 3 27.48 5.01 65.28
C PHE A 3 26.24 4.92 64.41
N LEU A 4 25.44 5.94 64.49
CA LEU A 4 24.52 6.25 63.44
C LEU A 4 25.35 6.67 62.21
N PHE A 5 25.78 5.70 61.48
CA PHE A 5 26.08 5.99 60.10
C PHE A 5 24.76 6.40 59.49
N PRO A 6 24.63 7.65 59.11
CA PRO A 6 23.63 7.94 58.16
C PRO A 6 24.00 7.09 56.96
N PHE A 7 23.28 6.02 56.72
CA PHE A 7 23.19 5.47 55.43
C PHE A 7 22.64 6.59 54.54
N ILE A 8 23.47 7.52 54.24
CA ILE A 8 23.34 8.25 53.02
C ILE A 8 23.63 7.18 52.00
N VAL A 9 22.65 6.37 51.75
CA VAL A 9 22.54 5.74 50.46
C VAL A 9 22.56 6.95 49.54
N PRO A 10 23.67 7.20 48.81
CA PRO A 10 23.49 8.10 47.72
C PRO A 10 22.42 7.47 46.91
N PHE A 11 21.25 8.04 46.96
CA PHE A 11 20.37 7.99 45.88
C PHE A 11 21.16 8.57 44.72
N TYR A 12 22.07 7.78 44.17
CA TYR A 12 22.38 7.91 42.78
C TYR A 12 21.07 7.58 42.12
N PHE A 13 20.33 8.58 42.18
CA PHE A 13 19.45 8.81 41.15
C PHE A 13 20.07 8.18 39.94
N PHE A 14 19.51 7.08 39.64
CA PHE A 14 19.31 6.84 38.28
C PHE A 14 18.49 8.05 37.78
N THR A 15 19.12 9.20 37.68
CA THR A 15 18.85 10.01 36.55
C THR A 15 19.29 9.10 35.43
N THR A 16 18.51 8.10 35.18
CA THR A 16 18.29 7.71 33.83
C THR A 16 17.95 9.04 33.19
N THR A 17 18.95 9.71 32.72
CA THR A 17 18.79 10.52 31.59
C THR A 17 18.11 9.53 30.65
N MET A 18 16.80 9.49 30.70
CA MET A 18 16.05 9.02 29.56
C MET A 18 16.65 9.88 28.47
N ASP A 19 17.51 9.25 27.76
CA ASP A 19 17.99 9.78 26.51
C ASP A 19 16.74 10.00 25.71
N VAL A 20 16.16 11.18 25.87
CA VAL A 20 14.99 11.62 25.14
C VAL A 20 15.43 11.86 23.69
N ASP A 21 16.64 11.50 23.42
CA ASP A 21 17.21 11.39 22.12
C ASP A 21 16.93 10.02 21.49
N SER A 22 15.78 9.50 21.79
CA SER A 22 15.13 8.57 20.90
C SER A 22 14.50 9.30 19.71
N GLY A 23 15.09 10.37 19.29
CA GLY A 23 15.13 10.66 17.89
C GLY A 23 15.70 9.40 17.26
N ILE A 24 14.83 8.55 16.72
CA ILE A 24 15.24 7.53 15.79
C ILE A 24 16.07 8.29 14.76
N SER A 25 17.37 8.33 14.97
CA SER A 25 18.27 8.68 13.90
C SER A 25 18.15 7.53 12.92
N ARG A 26 17.08 7.54 12.15
CA ARG A 26 17.07 6.81 10.91
C ARG A 26 18.20 7.46 10.13
N LYS A 27 19.37 6.83 10.20
CA LYS A 27 20.34 7.00 9.16
C LYS A 27 19.55 6.84 7.88
N LEU A 28 19.29 7.96 7.22
CA LEU A 28 18.78 7.90 5.86
C LEU A 28 19.71 6.91 5.17
N PRO A 29 19.17 5.88 4.53
CA PRO A 29 20.02 5.01 3.72
C PRO A 29 20.86 5.93 2.87
N PRO A 30 22.16 5.64 2.70
CA PRO A 30 23.02 6.44 1.84
C PRO A 30 22.26 6.60 0.53
N MET A 31 22.21 7.83 0.02
CA MET A 31 21.67 8.08 -1.33
C MET A 31 22.24 6.99 -2.22
N PRO A 32 21.41 6.23 -2.94
CA PRO A 32 21.91 5.27 -3.90
C PRO A 32 22.92 6.01 -4.76
N GLU A 33 24.10 5.49 -4.89
CA GLU A 33 25.07 6.00 -5.86
C GLU A 33 24.35 6.08 -7.21
N GLU A 34 24.56 7.14 -7.95
CA GLU A 34 23.87 7.56 -9.18
C GLU A 34 23.81 6.49 -10.30
N ASN A 35 24.36 5.30 -10.06
CA ASN A 35 24.45 4.17 -10.99
C ASN A 35 23.79 2.89 -10.52
N VAL A 36 22.93 2.92 -9.48
CA VAL A 36 22.00 1.82 -9.30
C VAL A 36 20.93 2.01 -10.36
N GLU A 37 21.02 1.24 -11.44
CA GLU A 37 19.89 1.04 -12.33
C GLU A 37 18.72 0.58 -11.47
N ILE A 38 17.90 1.54 -11.06
CA ILE A 38 16.59 1.25 -10.50
C ILE A 38 15.91 0.49 -11.61
N PRO A 39 15.55 -0.81 -11.41
CA PRO A 39 14.86 -1.53 -12.47
C PRO A 39 13.67 -0.67 -12.87
N GLU A 40 13.69 -0.20 -14.12
CA GLU A 40 12.59 0.59 -14.66
C GLU A 40 11.34 -0.25 -14.49
N ILE A 41 10.54 0.08 -13.50
CA ILE A 41 9.19 -0.47 -13.43
C ILE A 41 8.52 0.04 -14.68
N HIS A 42 8.36 -0.82 -15.65
CA HIS A 42 7.76 -0.46 -16.93
C HIS A 42 6.40 0.19 -16.62
N LYS A 43 6.14 1.36 -17.17
CA LYS A 43 4.89 2.12 -16.94
C LYS A 43 3.63 1.26 -17.16
N LYS A 44 3.71 0.29 -18.05
CA LYS A 44 2.64 -0.70 -18.28
C LYS A 44 2.31 -1.60 -17.10
N ASN A 45 3.23 -1.75 -16.15
CA ASN A 45 3.05 -2.53 -14.91
C ASN A 45 2.55 -1.68 -13.74
N ILE A 46 2.25 -0.41 -13.98
CA ILE A 46 1.73 0.52 -12.96
C ILE A 46 0.32 0.95 -13.34
N PHE A 47 -0.63 0.70 -12.46
CA PHE A 47 -1.97 1.27 -12.55
C PHE A 47 -2.06 2.46 -11.62
N VAL A 48 -2.21 3.65 -12.17
CA VAL A 48 -2.24 4.89 -11.40
C VAL A 48 -3.68 5.23 -11.06
N VAL A 49 -3.95 5.49 -9.80
CA VAL A 49 -5.21 6.03 -9.29
C VAL A 49 -4.91 7.36 -8.62
N LEU A 50 -5.42 8.45 -9.17
CA LEU A 50 -5.23 9.80 -8.66
C LEU A 50 -6.56 10.35 -8.13
N ILE A 51 -6.55 10.81 -6.89
CA ILE A 51 -7.66 11.58 -6.31
C ILE A 51 -7.23 13.05 -6.33
N ASN A 52 -7.95 13.87 -7.08
CA ASN A 52 -7.63 15.29 -7.18
C ASN A 52 -8.28 16.10 -6.03
N LYS A 53 -7.86 17.34 -5.89
CA LYS A 53 -8.37 18.29 -4.87
C LYS A 53 -9.90 18.48 -4.87
N ASN A 54 -10.56 18.17 -5.98
CA ASN A 54 -12.02 18.22 -6.12
C ASN A 54 -12.70 16.88 -5.82
N ASN A 55 -11.97 15.92 -5.22
CA ASN A 55 -12.41 14.55 -4.94
C ASN A 55 -12.83 13.75 -6.18
N LYS A 56 -12.35 14.13 -7.36
CA LYS A 56 -12.52 13.34 -8.57
C LYS A 56 -11.43 12.29 -8.64
N ILE A 57 -11.81 11.10 -9.06
CA ILE A 57 -10.92 9.96 -9.21
C ILE A 57 -10.56 9.83 -10.69
N LEU A 58 -9.26 9.78 -10.96
CA LEU A 58 -8.73 9.51 -12.29
C LEU A 58 -7.90 8.22 -12.20
N ALA A 59 -8.02 7.34 -13.17
CA ALA A 59 -7.27 6.10 -13.19
C ALA A 59 -6.79 5.75 -14.60
N GLY A 60 -5.74 4.95 -14.66
CA GLY A 60 -5.25 4.43 -15.93
C GLY A 60 -3.89 3.74 -15.80
N ILE A 61 -3.52 3.01 -16.84
CA ILE A 61 -2.23 2.31 -16.92
C ILE A 61 -1.14 3.31 -17.28
N GLY A 62 -0.12 3.41 -16.45
CA GLY A 62 1.01 4.33 -16.64
C GLY A 62 0.70 5.80 -16.38
N SER A 63 -0.54 6.23 -16.55
CA SER A 63 -1.00 7.59 -16.22
C SER A 63 -2.51 7.63 -15.95
N PRO A 64 -2.98 8.53 -15.08
CA PRO A 64 -4.40 8.61 -14.69
C PRO A 64 -5.19 9.41 -15.74
N THR A 65 -5.63 8.78 -16.80
CA THR A 65 -6.30 9.43 -17.93
C THR A 65 -7.82 9.34 -17.92
N ASN A 66 -8.37 8.29 -17.30
CA ASN A 66 -9.81 8.04 -17.29
C ASN A 66 -10.45 8.55 -16.01
N ILE A 67 -11.56 9.28 -16.13
CA ILE A 67 -12.34 9.72 -14.98
C ILE A 67 -13.19 8.55 -14.50
N ILE A 68 -13.09 8.25 -13.21
CA ILE A 68 -13.90 7.24 -12.52
C ILE A 68 -14.98 7.96 -11.72
N GLU A 69 -16.24 7.62 -11.96
CA GLU A 69 -17.36 8.27 -11.30
C GLU A 69 -17.66 7.67 -9.93
N ILE A 70 -18.02 8.55 -9.00
CA ILE A 70 -18.57 8.16 -7.70
C ILE A 70 -20.09 8.25 -7.83
N ASN A 71 -20.78 7.13 -7.63
CA ASN A 71 -22.23 7.07 -7.68
C ASN A 71 -22.86 7.80 -6.48
N GLY A 72 -24.15 8.10 -6.58
CA GLY A 72 -24.88 8.79 -5.51
C GLY A 72 -24.93 8.02 -4.18
N ASP A 73 -24.79 6.71 -4.21
CA ASP A 73 -24.67 5.83 -3.03
C ASP A 73 -23.25 5.76 -2.44
N GLY A 74 -22.29 6.46 -3.06
CA GLY A 74 -20.90 6.47 -2.68
C GLY A 74 -20.07 5.30 -3.22
N SER A 75 -20.66 4.41 -4.02
CA SER A 75 -19.89 3.38 -4.72
C SER A 75 -19.07 3.98 -5.86
N ILE A 76 -17.93 3.35 -6.15
CA ILE A 76 -17.05 3.80 -7.22
C ILE A 76 -17.25 2.88 -8.41
N SER A 77 -17.75 3.44 -9.50
CA SER A 77 -17.98 2.69 -10.75
C SER A 77 -16.65 2.20 -11.32
N SER A 78 -16.63 0.96 -11.76
CA SER A 78 -15.58 0.32 -12.56
C SER A 78 -14.18 0.19 -11.96
N LEU A 79 -13.77 0.98 -10.98
CA LEU A 79 -12.38 0.97 -10.46
C LEU A 79 -11.92 -0.43 -10.05
N LYS A 80 -12.75 -1.15 -9.31
CA LYS A 80 -12.43 -2.53 -8.89
C LYS A 80 -12.20 -3.45 -10.09
N ASP A 81 -13.08 -3.39 -11.08
CA ASP A 81 -13.02 -4.24 -12.28
C ASP A 81 -11.84 -3.86 -13.18
N ASP A 82 -11.54 -2.57 -13.30
CA ASP A 82 -10.37 -2.08 -14.04
C ASP A 82 -9.07 -2.58 -13.41
N VAL A 83 -8.97 -2.52 -12.09
CA VAL A 83 -7.80 -3.03 -11.35
C VAL A 83 -7.69 -4.55 -11.47
N LYS A 84 -8.79 -5.29 -11.37
CA LYS A 84 -8.79 -6.75 -11.57
C LYS A 84 -8.32 -7.12 -12.98
N THR A 85 -8.84 -6.45 -13.98
CA THR A 85 -8.44 -6.66 -15.38
C THR A 85 -6.95 -6.36 -15.60
N PHE A 86 -6.46 -5.28 -14.98
CA PHE A 86 -5.05 -4.92 -15.03
C PHE A 86 -4.16 -6.01 -14.40
N ILE A 87 -4.48 -6.47 -13.19
CA ILE A 87 -3.69 -7.47 -12.46
C ILE A 87 -3.70 -8.82 -13.20
N THR A 88 -4.84 -9.21 -13.77
CA THR A 88 -5.01 -10.51 -14.44
C THR A 88 -4.65 -10.49 -15.93
N ASN A 89 -4.07 -9.42 -16.41
CA ASN A 89 -3.70 -9.29 -17.83
C ASN A 89 -2.76 -10.39 -18.30
N ASN A 90 -1.78 -10.79 -17.48
CA ASN A 90 -0.79 -11.85 -17.80
C ASN A 90 -0.12 -11.67 -19.19
N GLY A 91 0.19 -10.43 -19.54
CA GLY A 91 0.83 -10.11 -20.82
C GLY A 91 -0.07 -10.22 -22.05
N ARG A 92 -1.37 -10.48 -21.93
CA ARG A 92 -2.29 -10.57 -23.08
C ARG A 92 -2.35 -9.26 -23.85
N ASN A 93 -2.46 -8.15 -23.15
CA ASN A 93 -2.34 -6.83 -23.72
C ASN A 93 -0.91 -6.33 -23.48
N PRO A 94 -0.13 -6.03 -24.51
CA PRO A 94 1.25 -5.57 -24.38
C PRO A 94 1.39 -4.21 -23.69
N ASN A 95 0.31 -3.44 -23.60
CA ASN A 95 0.25 -2.14 -22.94
C ASN A 95 -0.26 -2.23 -21.48
N SER A 96 -0.42 -3.41 -20.94
CA SER A 96 -0.88 -3.66 -19.57
C SER A 96 0.08 -4.60 -18.84
N SER A 97 -0.22 -4.95 -17.59
CA SER A 97 0.71 -5.69 -16.73
C SER A 97 1.15 -7.03 -17.34
N ASP A 98 2.41 -7.36 -17.12
CA ASP A 98 2.99 -8.63 -17.60
C ASP A 98 2.52 -9.82 -16.77
N SER A 99 2.34 -9.62 -15.48
CA SER A 99 1.94 -10.67 -14.52
C SER A 99 1.46 -10.06 -13.21
N PRO A 100 0.68 -10.79 -12.40
CA PRO A 100 0.18 -10.29 -11.13
C PRO A 100 1.26 -9.88 -10.13
N ASP A 101 2.41 -10.52 -10.15
CA ASP A 101 3.55 -10.22 -9.29
C ASP A 101 4.30 -8.94 -9.69
N LYS A 102 4.20 -8.53 -10.96
CA LYS A 102 4.78 -7.27 -11.47
C LYS A 102 3.79 -6.10 -11.43
N ALA A 103 2.51 -6.38 -11.31
CA ALA A 103 1.47 -5.35 -11.27
C ALA A 103 1.52 -4.54 -9.98
N VAL A 104 1.66 -3.23 -10.09
CA VAL A 104 1.67 -2.28 -8.98
C VAL A 104 0.54 -1.28 -9.15
N VAL A 105 -0.22 -1.03 -8.10
CA VAL A 105 -1.22 0.04 -8.06
C VAL A 105 -0.63 1.23 -7.32
N SER A 106 -0.55 2.38 -7.98
CA SER A 106 -0.08 3.63 -7.40
C SER A 106 -1.28 4.50 -7.03
N LEU A 107 -1.58 4.58 -5.74
CA LEU A 107 -2.62 5.46 -5.22
C LEU A 107 -2.00 6.81 -4.87
N GLN A 108 -2.43 7.85 -5.57
CA GLN A 108 -1.96 9.21 -5.38
C GLN A 108 -3.14 10.08 -4.97
N ASN A 109 -2.97 10.88 -3.93
CA ASN A 109 -3.94 11.88 -3.54
C ASN A 109 -3.30 13.26 -3.53
N GLN A 110 -4.01 14.23 -4.10
CA GLN A 110 -3.59 15.63 -4.03
C GLN A 110 -3.92 16.20 -2.66
N GLU A 111 -3.11 17.16 -2.23
CA GLU A 111 -3.37 17.92 -1.03
C GLU A 111 -4.78 18.55 -1.07
N GLY A 112 -5.53 18.40 0.02
CA GLY A 112 -6.90 18.91 0.13
C GLY A 112 -8.00 17.93 -0.28
N THR A 113 -7.66 16.69 -0.66
CA THR A 113 -8.67 15.64 -0.89
C THR A 113 -9.35 15.21 0.41
N SER A 114 -10.63 14.80 0.32
CA SER A 114 -11.34 14.31 1.51
C SER A 114 -10.84 12.93 1.92
N TYR A 115 -10.69 12.72 3.23
CA TYR A 115 -10.37 11.42 3.80
C TYR A 115 -11.39 10.34 3.43
N LYS A 116 -12.67 10.73 3.34
CA LYS A 116 -13.76 9.83 2.93
C LYS A 116 -13.51 9.23 1.54
N THR A 117 -13.20 10.07 0.55
CA THR A 117 -12.92 9.62 -0.83
C THR A 117 -11.69 8.73 -0.87
N TYR A 118 -10.65 9.09 -0.15
CA TYR A 118 -9.44 8.27 -0.04
C TYR A 118 -9.72 6.86 0.50
N ILE A 119 -10.47 6.75 1.60
CA ILE A 119 -10.85 5.46 2.18
C ILE A 119 -11.77 4.66 1.25
N GLN A 120 -12.69 5.31 0.54
CA GLN A 120 -13.53 4.63 -0.45
C GLN A 120 -12.69 3.99 -1.56
N VAL A 121 -11.70 4.72 -2.07
CA VAL A 121 -10.77 4.20 -3.09
C VAL A 121 -9.95 3.03 -2.53
N GLN A 122 -9.37 3.17 -1.34
CA GLN A 122 -8.65 2.07 -0.69
C GLN A 122 -9.51 0.81 -0.53
N ASN A 123 -10.76 0.98 -0.14
CA ASN A 123 -11.69 -0.14 0.01
C ASN A 123 -11.94 -0.85 -1.33
N GLU A 124 -12.09 -0.10 -2.42
CA GLU A 124 -12.29 -0.69 -3.75
C GLU A 124 -11.03 -1.44 -4.23
N LEU A 125 -9.84 -0.91 -3.99
CA LEU A 125 -8.60 -1.60 -4.29
C LEU A 125 -8.45 -2.89 -3.47
N THR A 126 -8.77 -2.85 -2.19
CA THR A 126 -8.74 -4.02 -1.30
C THR A 126 -9.75 -5.07 -1.74
N LYS A 127 -10.96 -4.67 -2.13
CA LYS A 127 -11.97 -5.57 -2.68
C LYS A 127 -11.49 -6.27 -3.96
N ALA A 128 -10.82 -5.56 -4.86
CA ALA A 128 -10.27 -6.13 -6.09
C ALA A 128 -9.31 -7.29 -5.77
N TYR A 129 -8.35 -7.09 -4.88
CA TYR A 129 -7.42 -8.15 -4.48
C TYR A 129 -8.11 -9.29 -3.72
N ASN A 130 -9.05 -8.99 -2.84
CA ASN A 130 -9.80 -10.01 -2.11
C ASN A 130 -10.65 -10.88 -3.04
N GLU A 131 -11.31 -10.30 -4.03
CA GLU A 131 -12.07 -11.05 -5.02
C GLU A 131 -11.15 -11.95 -5.85
N LEU A 132 -10.02 -11.44 -6.35
CA LEU A 132 -9.05 -12.23 -7.10
C LEU A 132 -8.51 -13.42 -6.29
N ARG A 133 -8.19 -13.19 -5.02
CA ARG A 133 -7.73 -14.25 -4.11
C ARG A 133 -8.82 -15.27 -3.84
N ASN A 134 -10.06 -14.83 -3.68
CA ASN A 134 -11.19 -15.72 -3.46
C ASN A 134 -11.52 -16.56 -4.70
N GLU A 135 -11.53 -15.95 -5.87
CA GLU A 135 -11.74 -16.63 -7.15
C GLU A 135 -10.67 -17.73 -7.34
N LYS A 136 -9.39 -17.38 -7.13
CA LYS A 136 -8.31 -18.36 -7.24
C LYS A 136 -8.40 -19.47 -6.20
N SER A 137 -8.77 -19.13 -4.97
CA SER A 137 -8.99 -20.09 -3.89
C SER A 137 -10.07 -21.12 -4.24
N ASN A 138 -11.17 -20.65 -4.81
CA ASN A 138 -12.25 -21.53 -5.26
C ASN A 138 -11.83 -22.45 -6.43
N VAL A 139 -11.00 -21.93 -7.36
CA VAL A 139 -10.46 -22.72 -8.47
C VAL A 139 -9.47 -23.78 -7.98
N ASP A 140 -8.53 -23.39 -7.13
CA ASP A 140 -7.41 -24.27 -6.71
C ASP A 140 -7.83 -25.25 -5.61
N TYR A 141 -8.72 -24.87 -4.72
CA TYR A 141 -9.05 -25.63 -3.49
C TYR A 141 -10.55 -25.91 -3.30
N GLY A 142 -11.41 -25.33 -4.14
CA GLY A 142 -12.87 -25.48 -3.99
C GLY A 142 -13.47 -24.86 -2.72
N LYS A 143 -12.76 -23.90 -2.13
CA LYS A 143 -13.11 -23.23 -0.87
C LYS A 143 -12.85 -21.74 -0.96
N ASP A 144 -13.62 -20.96 -0.20
CA ASP A 144 -13.36 -19.55 -0.03
C ASP A 144 -12.02 -19.31 0.66
N PHE A 145 -11.34 -18.22 0.30
CA PHE A 145 -10.03 -17.87 0.81
C PHE A 145 -9.94 -17.89 2.35
N ASN A 146 -10.99 -17.40 3.03
CA ASN A 146 -11.03 -17.36 4.50
C ASN A 146 -11.16 -18.75 5.16
N ARG A 147 -11.49 -19.80 4.38
CA ARG A 147 -11.60 -21.17 4.85
C ARG A 147 -10.35 -22.00 4.58
N LEU A 148 -9.35 -21.41 3.96
CA LEU A 148 -8.07 -22.05 3.70
C LEU A 148 -7.21 -22.07 4.95
N ASN A 149 -6.31 -23.06 5.05
CA ASN A 149 -5.26 -23.04 6.06
C ASN A 149 -4.18 -21.97 5.74
N ASN A 150 -3.29 -21.71 6.69
CA ASN A 150 -2.28 -20.65 6.56
C ASN A 150 -1.33 -20.86 5.37
N GLU A 151 -0.97 -22.11 5.06
CA GLU A 151 -0.07 -22.40 3.94
C GLU A 151 -0.76 -22.16 2.58
N GLU A 152 -2.01 -22.61 2.47
CA GLU A 152 -2.84 -22.38 1.28
C GLU A 152 -3.09 -20.90 1.07
N GLN A 153 -3.44 -20.16 2.14
CA GLN A 153 -3.60 -18.71 2.07
C GLN A 153 -2.33 -18.01 1.63
N LYS A 154 -1.18 -18.46 2.13
CA LYS A 154 0.11 -17.89 1.73
C LYS A 154 0.38 -18.09 0.24
N LYS A 155 0.15 -19.27 -0.30
CA LYS A 155 0.30 -19.53 -1.75
C LYS A 155 -0.56 -18.61 -2.60
N ILE A 156 -1.82 -18.39 -2.20
CA ILE A 156 -2.71 -17.46 -2.90
C ILE A 156 -2.24 -16.00 -2.79
N LYS A 157 -1.76 -15.58 -1.61
CA LYS A 157 -1.18 -14.24 -1.41
C LYS A 157 0.10 -14.02 -2.22
N ASP A 158 0.92 -15.04 -2.33
CA ASP A 158 2.15 -14.98 -3.14
C ASP A 158 1.84 -14.92 -4.63
N PHE A 159 0.74 -15.50 -5.07
CA PHE A 159 0.27 -15.42 -6.46
C PHE A 159 -0.35 -14.05 -6.78
N TYR A 160 -1.16 -13.50 -5.87
CA TYR A 160 -1.72 -12.16 -5.95
C TYR A 160 -1.21 -11.29 -4.80
N PRO A 161 0.06 -10.83 -4.86
CA PRO A 161 0.59 -9.94 -3.85
C PRO A 161 -0.06 -8.56 -3.95
N MET A 162 -0.56 -8.06 -2.84
CA MET A 162 -1.15 -6.72 -2.81
C MET A 162 -0.04 -5.67 -2.81
N LYS A 163 0.26 -5.13 -3.98
CA LYS A 163 1.27 -4.09 -4.18
C LYS A 163 0.58 -2.75 -4.44
N VAL A 164 0.24 -2.06 -3.37
CA VAL A 164 -0.31 -0.70 -3.43
C VAL A 164 0.71 0.28 -2.87
N SER A 165 1.17 1.19 -3.71
CA SER A 165 2.04 2.31 -3.34
C SER A 165 1.18 3.54 -3.12
N GLU A 166 1.40 4.25 -2.03
CA GLU A 166 0.64 5.45 -1.66
C GLU A 166 1.55 6.68 -1.66
N ALA A 167 1.09 7.77 -2.26
CA ALA A 167 1.80 9.02 -2.29
C ALA A 167 0.83 10.22 -2.19
N GLU A 168 1.24 11.23 -1.44
CA GLU A 168 0.58 12.52 -1.44
C GLU A 168 1.31 13.44 -2.42
N THR A 169 0.57 14.03 -3.35
CA THR A 169 1.11 14.94 -4.36
C THR A 169 0.61 16.37 -4.12
N LYS A 170 1.49 17.35 -4.36
CA LYS A 170 1.07 18.74 -4.30
C LYS A 170 0.13 19.04 -5.47
N ALA A 171 -0.91 19.81 -5.21
CA ALA A 171 -1.76 20.35 -6.26
C ALA A 171 -0.96 21.42 -7.03
N ASN A 172 -0.70 21.19 -8.31
CA ASN A 172 -0.17 22.22 -9.20
C ASN A 172 -1.26 23.20 -9.59
#